data_431da8013fff08a1185112c23fb49235
#
_entry.id   431da8013fff08a1185112c23fb49235
#
_cell.length_a   1.000
_cell.length_b   1.000
_cell.length_c   1.000
_cell.angle_alpha   90.00
_cell.angle_beta   90.00
_cell.angle_gamma   90.00
#
_symmetry.space_group_name_H-M   'P 1'
#
loop_
_entity.id
_entity.type
_entity.pdbx_description
1 polymer ?
#
loop_
_entity_poly.entity_id
_entity_poly.type
_entity_poly.pdbx_seq_one_letter_code
_entity_poly.pdbx_strand_id
1 'polypeptide(L)'
;CIGDTFQSLGVPTILFEAGHFPDDYLREETRKYIFISLLVSFTTLSENDIVDNEISQYLNIPQNKVVFYDFMYKNIKINYDGNEIITNFAVQYKEELIDGKVNFKAYIAAIENLDSYFGHYEYDAQGALYSDNQDNLPKINQIADFSLDDKVVFVNGMIKV
;
A
#
# COMPACT_ATOMS: atom_id res chain seq x y z
N CYS A 1 -17.65 -4.86 2.51
CA CYS A 1 -17.81 -6.04 1.61
C CYS A 1 -19.05 -6.85 2.06
N ILE A 2 -19.71 -7.57 1.15
CA ILE A 2 -20.94 -8.34 1.46
C ILE A 2 -20.67 -9.39 2.55
N GLY A 3 -19.53 -10.07 2.48
CA GLY A 3 -19.14 -11.07 3.47
C GLY A 3 -19.00 -10.51 4.88
N ASP A 4 -18.37 -9.34 5.02
CA ASP A 4 -18.23 -8.66 6.31
C ASP A 4 -19.59 -8.28 6.90
N THR A 5 -20.51 -7.84 6.03
CA THR A 5 -21.88 -7.51 6.45
C THR A 5 -22.61 -8.76 6.97
N PHE A 6 -22.52 -9.89 6.28
CA PHE A 6 -23.14 -11.13 6.76
C PHE A 6 -22.51 -11.60 8.06
N GLN A 7 -21.18 -11.55 8.19
CA GLN A 7 -20.50 -11.89 9.44
C GLN A 7 -20.96 -10.98 10.60
N SER A 8 -21.09 -9.67 10.37
CA SER A 8 -21.57 -8.75 11.40
C SER A 8 -23.01 -8.97 11.80
N LEU A 9 -23.82 -9.60 10.94
CA LEU A 9 -25.20 -10.02 11.22
C LEU A 9 -25.30 -11.42 11.82
N GLY A 10 -24.18 -12.06 12.16
CA GLY A 10 -24.14 -13.41 12.71
C GLY A 10 -24.45 -14.52 11.70
N VAL A 11 -24.34 -14.23 10.40
CA VAL A 11 -24.54 -15.24 9.35
C VAL A 11 -23.19 -15.88 9.03
N PRO A 12 -23.01 -17.20 9.25
CA PRO A 12 -21.78 -17.89 8.91
C PRO A 12 -21.42 -17.69 7.44
N THR A 13 -20.22 -17.23 7.17
CA THR A 13 -19.78 -16.86 5.83
C THR A 13 -18.39 -17.41 5.55
N ILE A 14 -18.21 -17.99 4.36
CA ILE A 14 -16.90 -18.41 3.85
C ILE A 14 -16.51 -17.47 2.70
N LEU A 15 -15.32 -16.88 2.79
CA LEU A 15 -14.73 -16.07 1.74
C LEU A 15 -13.69 -16.91 0.98
N PHE A 16 -13.77 -16.90 -0.35
CA PHE A 16 -12.76 -17.46 -1.22
C PHE A 16 -12.06 -16.32 -1.98
N GLU A 17 -10.77 -16.17 -1.75
CA GLU A 17 -9.94 -15.20 -2.44
C GLU A 17 -8.95 -15.93 -3.36
N ALA A 18 -9.23 -15.91 -4.66
CA ALA A 18 -8.40 -16.56 -5.66
C ALA A 18 -7.18 -15.70 -5.96
N GLY A 19 -6.02 -16.11 -5.47
CA GLY A 19 -4.74 -15.52 -5.80
C GLY A 19 -4.31 -15.76 -7.26
N HIS A 20 -3.08 -15.39 -7.56
CA HIS A 20 -2.42 -15.66 -8.84
C HIS A 20 -1.50 -16.87 -8.66
N PHE A 21 -1.65 -17.88 -9.55
CA PHE A 21 -0.73 -19.01 -9.59
C PHE A 21 0.41 -18.68 -10.59
N PRO A 22 1.68 -18.93 -10.26
CA PRO A 22 2.80 -18.67 -11.15
C PRO A 22 2.60 -19.35 -12.53
N ASP A 23 2.90 -18.63 -13.59
CA ASP A 23 2.81 -19.08 -14.98
C ASP A 23 1.40 -19.53 -15.45
N ASP A 24 0.35 -19.23 -14.67
CA ASP A 24 -1.05 -19.57 -14.97
C ASP A 24 -1.83 -18.37 -15.55
N TYR A 25 -1.40 -17.86 -16.70
CA TYR A 25 -2.03 -16.71 -17.35
C TYR A 25 -3.52 -16.94 -17.67
N LEU A 26 -3.88 -18.17 -18.08
CA LEU A 26 -5.26 -18.56 -18.39
C LEU A 26 -6.07 -18.93 -17.13
N ARG A 27 -5.45 -18.91 -15.95
CA ARG A 27 -6.05 -19.21 -14.64
C ARG A 27 -6.64 -20.63 -14.53
N GLU A 28 -6.11 -21.60 -15.26
CA GLU A 28 -6.58 -22.99 -15.22
C GLU A 28 -6.25 -23.66 -13.88
N GLU A 29 -5.04 -23.50 -13.37
CA GLU A 29 -4.66 -24.02 -12.05
C GLU A 29 -5.40 -23.29 -10.93
N THR A 30 -5.55 -21.98 -11.03
CA THR A 30 -6.34 -21.20 -10.07
C THR A 30 -7.78 -21.69 -10.03
N ARG A 31 -8.44 -21.90 -11.16
CA ARG A 31 -9.82 -22.44 -11.23
C ARG A 31 -9.93 -23.83 -10.63
N LYS A 32 -8.98 -24.69 -10.91
CA LYS A 32 -8.91 -26.05 -10.35
C LYS A 32 -8.86 -26.04 -8.83
N TYR A 33 -8.01 -25.20 -8.22
CA TYR A 33 -7.92 -25.12 -6.77
C TYR A 33 -9.16 -24.51 -6.14
N ILE A 34 -9.78 -23.51 -6.74
CA ILE A 34 -11.07 -22.98 -6.27
C ILE A 34 -12.16 -24.03 -6.36
N PHE A 35 -12.24 -24.81 -7.46
CA PHE A 35 -13.18 -25.91 -7.58
C PHE A 35 -13.01 -26.96 -6.48
N ILE A 36 -11.77 -27.38 -6.21
CA ILE A 36 -11.47 -28.32 -5.13
C ILE A 36 -11.89 -27.74 -3.76
N SER A 37 -11.58 -26.48 -3.51
CA SER A 37 -11.95 -25.80 -2.26
C SER A 37 -13.46 -25.74 -2.06
N LEU A 38 -14.24 -25.47 -3.10
CA LEU A 38 -15.68 -25.49 -3.06
C LEU A 38 -16.24 -26.90 -2.76
N LEU A 39 -15.71 -27.94 -3.44
CA LEU A 39 -16.12 -29.32 -3.16
C LEU A 39 -15.87 -29.71 -1.71
N VAL A 40 -14.68 -29.43 -1.20
CA VAL A 40 -14.31 -29.73 0.20
C VAL A 40 -15.24 -28.97 1.15
N SER A 41 -15.50 -27.69 0.89
CA SER A 41 -16.38 -26.87 1.73
C SER A 41 -17.80 -27.44 1.76
N PHE A 42 -18.38 -27.79 0.61
CA PHE A 42 -19.73 -28.37 0.55
C PHE A 42 -19.79 -29.75 1.23
N THR A 43 -18.77 -30.58 1.06
CA THR A 43 -18.70 -31.87 1.73
C THR A 43 -18.67 -31.67 3.25
N THR A 44 -17.78 -30.79 3.73
CA THR A 44 -17.66 -30.47 5.16
C THR A 44 -18.98 -29.95 5.73
N LEU A 45 -19.65 -29.03 5.03
CA LEU A 45 -20.95 -28.49 5.47
C LEU A 45 -22.06 -29.54 5.49
N SER A 46 -21.99 -30.55 4.61
CA SER A 46 -22.98 -31.62 4.58
C SER A 46 -22.80 -32.68 5.69
N GLU A 47 -21.58 -32.82 6.18
CA GLU A 47 -21.21 -33.85 7.16
C GLU A 47 -21.12 -33.31 8.60
N ASN A 48 -21.03 -32.02 8.77
CA ASN A 48 -20.82 -31.38 10.06
C ASN A 48 -21.84 -30.28 10.31
N ASP A 49 -22.23 -30.12 11.57
CA ASP A 49 -22.98 -28.95 11.99
C ASP A 49 -22.13 -27.69 11.83
N ILE A 50 -22.77 -26.62 11.40
CA ILE A 50 -22.12 -25.30 11.35
C ILE A 50 -21.85 -24.87 12.79
N VAL A 51 -20.58 -24.77 13.15
CA VAL A 51 -20.16 -24.29 14.47
C VAL A 51 -20.36 -22.77 14.49
N ASP A 52 -21.19 -22.31 15.42
CA ASP A 52 -21.33 -20.89 15.72
C ASP A 52 -20.08 -20.43 16.47
N ASN A 53 -19.15 -19.79 15.75
CA ASN A 53 -17.96 -19.20 16.33
C ASN A 53 -18.22 -17.73 16.67
N GLU A 54 -17.63 -17.27 17.77
CA GLU A 54 -17.73 -15.87 18.15
C GLU A 54 -17.15 -14.96 17.06
N ILE A 55 -17.96 -14.05 16.56
CA ILE A 55 -17.56 -13.04 15.54
C ILE A 55 -16.33 -12.23 15.97
N SER A 56 -16.08 -12.11 17.28
CA SER A 56 -14.91 -11.46 17.84
C SER A 56 -13.59 -12.00 17.29
N GLN A 57 -13.50 -13.31 17.02
CA GLN A 57 -12.30 -13.93 16.46
C GLN A 57 -12.05 -13.45 15.03
N TYR A 58 -13.11 -13.32 14.22
CA TYR A 58 -13.00 -12.77 12.87
C TYR A 58 -12.60 -11.29 12.88
N LEU A 59 -13.22 -10.48 13.73
CA LEU A 59 -12.93 -9.05 13.82
C LEU A 59 -11.53 -8.75 14.37
N ASN A 60 -10.90 -9.70 15.06
CA ASN A 60 -9.53 -9.60 15.54
C ASN A 60 -8.47 -9.95 14.48
N ILE A 61 -8.87 -10.43 13.29
CA ILE A 61 -7.94 -10.66 12.19
C ILE A 61 -7.30 -9.30 11.81
N PRO A 62 -5.96 -9.21 11.80
CA PRO A 62 -5.29 -7.96 11.45
C PRO A 62 -5.69 -7.48 10.05
N GLN A 63 -6.02 -6.21 9.94
CA GLN A 63 -6.29 -5.59 8.65
C GLN A 63 -5.00 -5.43 7.84
N ASN A 64 -5.11 -5.55 6.53
CA ASN A 64 -4.00 -5.24 5.64
C ASN A 64 -3.56 -3.79 5.83
N LYS A 65 -2.27 -3.59 6.03
CA LYS A 65 -1.67 -2.27 6.11
C LYS A 65 -0.75 -2.08 4.91
N VAL A 66 -0.74 -0.88 4.37
CA VAL A 66 0.32 -0.49 3.44
C VAL A 66 1.60 -0.37 4.26
N VAL A 67 2.57 -1.23 3.99
CA VAL A 67 3.89 -1.23 4.65
C VAL A 67 5.02 -1.11 3.64
N PHE A 68 4.68 -1.02 2.36
CA PHE A 68 5.62 -0.98 1.25
C PHE A 68 5.26 0.14 0.28
N TYR A 69 6.24 0.95 -0.08
CA TYR A 69 6.10 2.08 -0.99
C TYR A 69 7.07 1.96 -2.16
N ASP A 70 6.84 2.71 -3.23
CA ASP A 70 7.79 2.75 -4.36
C ASP A 70 9.09 3.44 -3.95
N PHE A 71 8.99 4.53 -3.18
CA PHE A 71 10.15 5.27 -2.70
C PHE A 71 10.02 5.62 -1.23
N MET A 72 11.14 5.62 -0.52
CA MET A 72 11.25 6.14 0.83
C MET A 72 12.42 7.11 0.94
N TYR A 73 12.15 8.27 1.50
CA TYR A 73 13.14 9.31 1.77
C TYR A 73 13.24 9.49 3.26
N LYS A 74 14.43 9.24 3.79
CA LYS A 74 14.73 9.22 5.22
C LYS A 74 15.59 10.41 5.61
N ASN A 75 15.46 10.85 6.86
CA ASN A 75 16.27 11.91 7.46
C ASN A 75 16.23 13.22 6.65
N ILE A 76 15.06 13.58 6.17
CA ILE A 76 14.83 14.85 5.46
C ILE A 76 14.68 15.97 6.47
N LYS A 77 15.43 17.04 6.31
CA LYS A 77 15.24 18.27 7.07
C LYS A 77 14.18 19.13 6.41
N ILE A 78 13.22 19.62 7.18
CA ILE A 78 12.23 20.62 6.79
C ILE A 78 12.29 21.80 7.73
N ASN A 79 11.93 23.01 7.24
CA ASN A 79 11.76 24.18 8.07
C ASN A 79 10.25 24.45 8.24
N TYR A 80 9.72 24.20 9.44
CA TYR A 80 8.33 24.43 9.77
C TYR A 80 8.23 25.55 10.81
N ASP A 81 7.64 26.67 10.43
CA ASP A 81 7.50 27.87 11.27
C ASP A 81 8.82 28.32 11.97
N GLY A 82 9.91 28.29 11.20
CA GLY A 82 11.24 28.68 11.71
C GLY A 82 11.95 27.62 12.55
N ASN A 83 11.35 26.43 12.71
CA ASN A 83 11.96 25.30 13.41
C ASN A 83 12.43 24.25 12.40
N GLU A 84 13.69 23.81 12.55
CA GLU A 84 14.19 22.69 11.78
C GLU A 84 13.69 21.37 12.38
N ILE A 85 13.05 20.54 11.56
CA ILE A 85 12.51 19.23 11.93
C ILE A 85 13.11 18.20 10.98
N ILE A 86 13.50 17.03 11.50
CA ILE A 86 13.85 15.87 10.69
C ILE A 86 12.62 14.98 10.59
N THR A 87 12.27 14.61 9.36
CA THR A 87 11.14 13.74 9.05
C THR A 87 11.48 12.73 7.96
N ASN A 88 10.62 11.74 7.79
CA ASN A 88 10.66 10.83 6.65
C ASN A 88 9.38 11.00 5.83
N PHE A 89 9.45 10.73 4.55
CA PHE A 89 8.24 10.57 3.76
C PHE A 89 8.36 9.42 2.76
N ALA A 90 7.23 8.83 2.44
CA ALA A 90 7.11 7.77 1.44
C ALA A 90 6.33 8.28 0.23
N VAL A 91 6.65 7.71 -0.91
CA VAL A 91 6.08 8.08 -2.20
C VAL A 91 5.55 6.83 -2.89
N GLN A 92 4.38 6.96 -3.49
CA GLN A 92 3.72 5.89 -4.23
C GLN A 92 3.37 6.36 -5.64
N TYR A 93 3.59 5.51 -6.63
CA TYR A 93 3.11 5.73 -7.98
C TYR A 93 1.58 5.61 -8.04
N LYS A 94 0.97 6.51 -8.79
CA LYS A 94 -0.42 6.39 -9.24
C LYS A 94 -0.45 6.30 -10.76
N GLU A 95 -1.27 5.39 -11.26
CA GLU A 95 -1.54 5.29 -12.69
C GLU A 95 -2.49 6.41 -13.12
N GLU A 96 -2.08 7.19 -14.09
CA GLU A 96 -2.89 8.26 -14.69
C GLU A 96 -3.01 8.06 -16.19
N LEU A 97 -4.22 8.21 -16.70
CA LEU A 97 -4.46 8.18 -18.15
C LEU A 97 -4.26 9.60 -18.71
N ILE A 98 -3.16 9.81 -19.43
CA ILE A 98 -2.84 11.08 -20.08
C ILE A 98 -2.73 10.83 -21.59
N ASP A 99 -3.53 11.53 -22.38
CA ASP A 99 -3.58 11.41 -23.85
C ASP A 99 -3.73 9.94 -24.33
N GLY A 100 -4.58 9.17 -23.63
CA GLY A 100 -4.85 7.77 -23.95
C GLY A 100 -3.72 6.80 -23.59
N LYS A 101 -2.69 7.24 -22.87
CA LYS A 101 -1.58 6.41 -22.39
C LYS A 101 -1.54 6.38 -20.86
N VAL A 102 -1.25 5.22 -20.31
CA VAL A 102 -1.01 5.08 -18.89
C VAL A 102 0.35 5.68 -18.54
N ASN A 103 0.35 6.59 -17.58
CA ASN A 103 1.54 7.22 -17.02
C ASN A 103 1.58 6.94 -15.52
N PHE A 104 2.78 6.77 -14.98
CA PHE A 104 3.01 6.59 -13.57
C PHE A 104 3.50 7.92 -12.97
N LYS A 105 2.70 8.51 -12.09
CA LYS A 105 3.09 9.71 -11.36
C LYS A 105 3.32 9.41 -9.90
N ALA A 106 4.45 9.86 -9.38
CA ALA A 106 4.86 9.68 -8.01
C ALA A 106 4.25 10.77 -7.11
N TYR A 107 3.51 10.33 -6.08
CA TYR A 107 2.89 11.20 -5.10
C TYR A 107 3.36 10.89 -3.69
N ILE A 108 3.56 11.91 -2.87
CA ILE A 108 3.83 11.73 -1.44
C ILE A 108 2.60 11.07 -0.81
N ALA A 109 2.80 9.88 -0.26
CA ALA A 109 1.74 9.03 0.27
C ALA A 109 1.69 9.02 1.80
N ALA A 110 2.83 9.19 2.48
CA ALA A 110 2.94 9.24 3.93
C ALA A 110 4.06 10.16 4.36
N ILE A 111 3.90 10.87 5.49
CA ILE A 111 4.90 11.73 6.12
C ILE A 111 4.82 11.45 7.62
N GLU A 112 5.78 10.67 8.15
CA GLU A 112 5.80 10.26 9.55
C GLU A 112 7.11 9.53 9.88
N ASN A 113 7.20 8.97 11.09
CA ASN A 113 8.22 7.97 11.38
C ASN A 113 7.86 6.65 10.63
N LEU A 114 8.66 6.32 9.61
CA LEU A 114 8.44 5.19 8.73
C LEU A 114 9.37 4.00 9.03
N ASP A 115 9.81 3.82 10.29
CA ASP A 115 10.78 2.79 10.68
C ASP A 115 10.32 1.35 10.40
N SER A 116 9.00 1.12 10.35
CA SER A 116 8.39 -0.19 10.07
C SER A 116 7.99 -0.37 8.60
N TYR A 117 8.32 0.58 7.76
CA TYR A 117 7.95 0.59 6.35
C TYR A 117 9.16 0.35 5.46
N PHE A 118 8.91 -0.14 4.27
CA PHE A 118 9.93 -0.48 3.28
C PHE A 118 9.65 0.21 1.95
N GLY A 119 10.70 0.48 1.17
CA GLY A 119 10.58 1.03 -0.17
C GLY A 119 11.34 0.19 -1.19
N HIS A 120 10.88 0.18 -2.43
CA HIS A 120 11.67 -0.36 -3.55
C HIS A 120 12.95 0.42 -3.73
N TYR A 121 12.87 1.73 -3.52
CA TYR A 121 14.00 2.63 -3.53
C TYR A 121 14.01 3.42 -2.22
N GLU A 122 15.15 3.40 -1.53
CA GLU A 122 15.34 4.15 -0.30
C GLU A 122 16.47 5.15 -0.46
N TYR A 123 16.25 6.38 -0.02
CA TYR A 123 17.23 7.45 -0.04
C TYR A 123 17.36 8.07 1.34
N ASP A 124 18.57 8.07 1.88
CA ASP A 124 18.91 8.78 3.13
C ASP A 124 19.43 10.18 2.78
N ALA A 125 18.66 11.18 3.15
CA ALA A 125 19.01 12.58 2.92
C ALA A 125 20.07 13.11 3.89
N GLN A 126 20.38 12.37 4.98
CA GLN A 126 21.40 12.74 5.96
C GLN A 126 21.21 14.16 6.53
N GLY A 127 19.97 14.59 6.69
CA GLY A 127 19.63 15.93 7.18
C GLY A 127 19.70 17.04 6.13
N ALA A 128 19.73 16.71 4.84
CA ALA A 128 19.64 17.72 3.79
C ALA A 128 18.27 18.40 3.79
N LEU A 129 18.26 19.69 3.50
CA LEU A 129 17.07 20.53 3.54
C LEU A 129 16.20 20.29 2.30
N TYR A 130 14.93 19.99 2.56
CA TYR A 130 13.91 19.88 1.52
C TYR A 130 13.54 21.25 0.95
N SER A 131 13.44 21.32 -0.37
CA SER A 131 12.82 22.46 -1.05
C SER A 131 12.03 22.00 -2.27
N ASP A 132 10.96 22.72 -2.58
CA ASP A 132 10.12 22.52 -3.75
C ASP A 132 9.73 23.87 -4.37
N ASN A 133 8.94 23.84 -5.42
CA ASN A 133 8.47 25.08 -6.09
C ASN A 133 7.23 25.69 -5.42
N GLN A 134 6.86 25.26 -4.22
CA GLN A 134 5.69 25.74 -3.49
C GLN A 134 6.09 26.41 -2.18
N ASP A 135 5.91 25.73 -1.07
CA ASP A 135 6.14 26.28 0.27
C ASP A 135 7.28 25.56 1.03
N ASN A 136 8.04 24.73 0.35
CA ASN A 136 9.18 23.97 0.91
C ASN A 136 8.79 23.03 2.05
N LEU A 137 7.56 22.50 1.98
CA LEU A 137 7.04 21.51 2.91
C LEU A 137 6.41 20.34 2.14
N PRO A 138 6.83 19.10 2.39
CA PRO A 138 6.21 17.95 1.76
C PRO A 138 4.73 17.82 2.22
N LYS A 139 3.82 17.54 1.29
CA LYS A 139 2.38 17.36 1.57
C LYS A 139 1.87 16.05 0.98
N ILE A 140 0.97 15.41 1.70
CA ILE A 140 0.26 14.23 1.19
C ILE A 140 -0.46 14.57 -0.11
N ASN A 141 -0.36 13.68 -1.10
CA ASN A 141 -0.86 13.81 -2.47
C ASN A 141 -0.18 14.90 -3.32
N GLN A 142 0.91 15.47 -2.87
CA GLN A 142 1.78 16.30 -3.70
C GLN A 142 2.61 15.42 -4.64
N ILE A 143 2.86 15.89 -5.86
CA ILE A 143 3.80 15.24 -6.78
C ILE A 143 5.20 15.29 -6.15
N ALA A 144 5.94 14.20 -6.26
CA ALA A 144 7.28 14.05 -5.68
C ALA A 144 8.35 14.68 -6.59
N ASP A 145 8.20 15.99 -6.83
CA ASP A 145 9.16 16.86 -7.49
C ASP A 145 9.76 17.82 -6.45
N PHE A 146 10.99 17.60 -6.06
CA PHE A 146 11.64 18.36 -4.98
C PHE A 146 13.16 18.35 -5.13
N SER A 147 13.85 19.12 -4.31
CA SER A 147 15.31 19.08 -4.19
C SER A 147 15.76 18.96 -2.73
N LEU A 148 17.01 18.53 -2.57
CA LEU A 148 17.70 18.46 -1.28
C LEU A 148 18.92 19.35 -1.35
N ASP A 149 19.02 20.33 -0.41
CA ASP A 149 20.06 21.37 -0.36
C ASP A 149 20.24 22.13 -1.71
N ASP A 150 19.19 22.19 -2.52
CA ASP A 150 19.22 22.71 -3.90
C ASP A 150 20.28 22.08 -4.83
N LYS A 151 20.79 20.90 -4.45
CA LYS A 151 21.86 20.18 -5.16
C LYS A 151 21.37 18.89 -5.80
N VAL A 152 20.64 18.09 -5.05
CA VAL A 152 20.07 16.82 -5.55
C VAL A 152 18.64 17.06 -5.91
N VAL A 153 18.30 16.94 -7.18
CA VAL A 153 16.95 17.19 -7.71
C VAL A 153 16.25 15.87 -7.97
N PHE A 154 15.01 15.76 -7.49
CA PHE A 154 14.12 14.63 -7.75
C PHE A 154 12.99 15.07 -8.65
N VAL A 155 12.69 14.27 -9.66
CA VAL A 155 11.56 14.46 -10.57
C VAL A 155 10.79 13.16 -10.63
N ASN A 156 9.50 13.23 -10.36
CA ASN A 156 8.63 12.07 -10.30
C ASN A 156 9.20 10.98 -9.35
N GLY A 157 9.75 11.41 -8.21
CA GLY A 157 10.32 10.56 -7.19
C GLY A 157 11.74 10.03 -7.49
N MET A 158 12.33 10.28 -8.64
CA MET A 158 13.65 9.78 -8.99
C MET A 158 14.69 10.90 -9.10
N ILE A 159 15.94 10.57 -8.78
CA ILE A 159 17.06 11.52 -8.98
C ILE A 159 17.13 11.89 -10.46
N LYS A 160 17.10 13.19 -10.72
CA LYS A 160 17.37 13.73 -12.04
C LYS A 160 18.89 13.73 -12.26
N VAL A 161 19.32 12.88 -13.16
CA VAL A 161 20.72 12.83 -13.64
C VAL A 161 20.95 13.87 -14.71
#